data_488a511f26b626b87068bc2fd4e3e3f1
#
_entry.id   488a511f26b626b87068bc2fd4e3e3f1
#
_cell.length_a   1.000
_cell.length_b   1.000
_cell.length_c   1.000
_cell.angle_alpha   90.00
_cell.angle_beta   90.00
_cell.angle_gamma   90.00
#
_symmetry.space_group_name_H-M   'P 1'
#
loop_
_entity.id
_entity.type
_entity.pdbx_description
1 polymer ?
#
loop_
_entity_poly.entity_id
_entity_poly.type
_entity_poly.pdbx_seq_one_letter_code
_entity_poly.pdbx_strand_id
1 'polypeptide(L)'
;MEFDICLMKRQLQNSYSIAQVVEKTEYLKIVQEKKYDDELDDATSVIFDICTIFEETEVIEFRIQGFGDDSWAVDCRYDLPSIIEDIHYCIMDKISNDIYDFQLRFDEQGIQRYIDVKDDQEKVVLTCHSYTEWNPVPESIQIKKDEFKQKLIKLHNDFISYASELCPLLINHHMLSGWKK
;
A
#
# COMPACT_ATOMS: atom_id res chain seq x y z
N MET A 1 -21.06 0.65 -6.86
CA MET A 1 -19.87 1.15 -6.11
C MET A 1 -18.65 0.53 -6.75
N GLU A 2 -17.67 1.33 -7.10
CA GLU A 2 -16.46 0.93 -7.81
C GLU A 2 -15.37 0.55 -6.79
N PHE A 3 -14.56 -0.48 -7.10
CA PHE A 3 -13.38 -0.80 -6.30
C PHE A 3 -12.29 0.25 -6.54
N ASP A 4 -11.68 0.76 -5.46
CA ASP A 4 -10.51 1.62 -5.54
C ASP A 4 -9.52 1.31 -4.42
N ILE A 5 -8.22 1.49 -4.73
CA ILE A 5 -7.09 1.35 -3.83
C ILE A 5 -6.04 2.40 -4.18
N CYS A 6 -5.67 3.25 -3.24
CA CYS A 6 -4.76 4.35 -3.53
C CYS A 6 -4.03 4.89 -2.29
N LEU A 7 -2.93 5.60 -2.54
CA LEU A 7 -2.30 6.51 -1.58
C LEU A 7 -2.64 7.95 -1.95
N MET A 8 -2.97 8.75 -0.97
CA MET A 8 -3.32 10.15 -1.16
C MET A 8 -2.55 11.05 -0.19
N LYS A 9 -2.10 12.21 -0.68
CA LYS A 9 -1.65 13.27 0.22
C LYS A 9 -2.86 13.93 0.88
N ARG A 10 -2.86 13.96 2.22
CA ARG A 10 -3.83 14.77 2.97
C ARG A 10 -3.52 16.26 2.79
N GLN A 11 -4.55 17.06 2.66
CA GLN A 11 -4.39 18.50 2.78
C GLN A 11 -4.05 18.83 4.23
N LEU A 12 -2.82 19.25 4.48
CA LEU A 12 -2.40 19.66 5.82
C LEU A 12 -3.26 20.85 6.28
N GLN A 13 -4.09 20.61 7.27
CA GLN A 13 -4.79 21.70 7.98
C GLN A 13 -3.74 22.46 8.77
N ASN A 14 -3.61 23.74 8.49
CA ASN A 14 -2.63 24.69 9.02
C ASN A 14 -1.30 24.73 8.24
N SER A 15 -0.83 25.90 7.99
CA SER A 15 0.36 26.44 7.33
C SER A 15 1.71 25.69 7.47
N TYR A 16 1.72 24.41 7.81
CA TYR A 16 2.94 23.61 7.89
C TYR A 16 3.29 23.05 6.52
N SER A 17 4.52 23.30 6.09
CA SER A 17 5.07 22.59 4.95
C SER A 17 5.35 21.12 5.33
N ILE A 18 5.38 20.23 4.35
CA ILE A 18 5.78 18.82 4.55
C ILE A 18 7.12 18.74 5.29
N ALA A 19 8.09 19.58 4.95
CA ALA A 19 9.38 19.64 5.62
C ALA A 19 9.25 19.90 7.13
N GLN A 20 8.33 20.79 7.55
CA GLN A 20 8.12 21.08 8.96
C GLN A 20 7.42 19.93 9.71
N VAL A 21 6.56 19.17 9.04
CA VAL A 21 5.93 17.97 9.62
C VAL A 21 6.98 16.89 9.82
N VAL A 22 7.79 16.63 8.79
CA VAL A 22 8.89 15.66 8.81
C VAL A 22 9.92 16.00 9.90
N GLU A 23 10.31 17.27 10.05
CA GLU A 23 11.27 17.72 11.07
C GLU A 23 10.75 17.50 12.50
N LYS A 24 9.44 17.57 12.72
CA LYS A 24 8.81 17.37 14.03
C LYS A 24 8.51 15.91 14.37
N THR A 25 8.58 15.02 13.41
CA THR A 25 8.23 13.61 13.62
C THR A 25 9.36 12.91 14.36
N GLU A 26 9.09 12.52 15.60
CA GLU A 26 10.08 11.88 16.48
C GLU A 26 10.55 10.53 15.90
N TYR A 27 9.62 9.76 15.34
CA TYR A 27 9.93 8.47 14.72
C TYR A 27 10.93 8.61 13.55
N LEU A 28 10.84 9.67 12.76
CA LEU A 28 11.80 9.90 11.68
C LEU A 28 13.23 10.07 12.21
N LYS A 29 13.40 10.73 13.37
CA LYS A 29 14.71 10.88 14.02
C LYS A 29 15.27 9.53 14.46
N ILE A 30 14.42 8.69 15.05
CA ILE A 30 14.79 7.33 15.47
C ILE A 30 15.26 6.51 14.26
N VAL A 31 14.50 6.55 13.17
CA VAL A 31 14.81 5.79 11.95
C VAL A 31 16.07 6.30 11.25
N GLN A 32 16.34 7.63 11.26
CA GLN A 32 17.57 8.18 10.71
C GLN A 32 18.84 7.69 11.44
N GLU A 33 18.72 7.34 12.71
CA GLU A 33 19.81 6.80 13.53
C GLU A 33 19.84 5.26 13.51
N LYS A 34 18.79 4.60 13.01
CA LYS A 34 18.66 3.15 12.94
C LYS A 34 19.71 2.57 11.99
N LYS A 35 20.41 1.56 12.47
CA LYS A 35 21.31 0.75 11.65
C LYS A 35 20.61 -0.58 11.37
N TYR A 36 20.37 -0.84 10.10
CA TYR A 36 19.87 -2.14 9.67
C TYR A 36 21.01 -3.14 9.65
N ASP A 37 20.75 -4.33 10.14
CA ASP A 37 21.68 -5.46 10.17
C ASP A 37 21.41 -6.35 8.96
N ASP A 38 22.35 -6.48 8.04
CA ASP A 38 22.18 -7.26 6.80
C ASP A 38 21.91 -8.76 7.04
N GLU A 39 22.12 -9.28 8.27
CA GLU A 39 21.80 -10.66 8.63
C GLU A 39 20.38 -10.81 9.23
N LEU A 40 19.83 -9.73 9.80
CA LEU A 40 18.56 -9.76 10.56
C LEU A 40 17.46 -8.95 9.90
N ASP A 41 17.81 -7.90 9.15
CA ASP A 41 16.90 -7.01 8.47
C ASP A 41 16.90 -7.28 6.96
N ASP A 42 15.78 -6.98 6.33
CA ASP A 42 15.58 -7.08 4.89
C ASP A 42 14.77 -5.88 4.35
N ALA A 43 14.32 -5.99 3.10
CA ALA A 43 13.48 -4.97 2.49
C ALA A 43 12.20 -4.70 3.29
N THR A 44 11.61 -5.73 3.90
CA THR A 44 10.38 -5.63 4.72
C THR A 44 10.59 -4.69 5.90
N SER A 45 11.74 -4.78 6.60
CA SER A 45 12.09 -3.90 7.72
C SER A 45 12.12 -2.43 7.30
N VAL A 46 12.70 -2.14 6.12
CA VAL A 46 12.80 -0.77 5.60
C VAL A 46 11.44 -0.25 5.15
N ILE A 47 10.62 -1.09 4.49
CA ILE A 47 9.27 -0.76 4.05
C ILE A 47 8.37 -0.45 5.25
N PHE A 48 8.44 -1.26 6.30
CA PHE A 48 7.70 -1.03 7.53
C PHE A 48 8.03 0.34 8.16
N ASP A 49 9.30 0.72 8.18
CA ASP A 49 9.73 2.02 8.69
C ASP A 49 9.20 3.17 7.81
N ILE A 50 9.22 3.03 6.47
CA ILE A 50 8.62 4.00 5.54
C ILE A 50 7.12 4.15 5.82
N CYS A 51 6.39 3.04 5.91
CA CYS A 51 4.96 3.02 6.17
C CYS A 51 4.62 3.61 7.54
N THR A 52 5.45 3.36 8.56
CA THR A 52 5.31 3.98 9.88
C THR A 52 5.50 5.49 9.81
N ILE A 53 6.45 6.00 9.00
CA ILE A 53 6.61 7.45 8.78
C ILE A 53 5.38 8.04 8.09
N PHE A 54 4.79 7.36 7.11
CA PHE A 54 3.53 7.80 6.49
C PHE A 54 2.42 7.98 7.52
N GLU A 55 2.26 7.00 8.42
CA GLU A 55 1.27 7.04 9.50
C GLU A 55 1.55 8.15 10.52
N GLU A 56 2.77 8.21 11.05
CA GLU A 56 3.16 9.19 12.08
C GLU A 56 3.14 10.65 11.60
N THR A 57 3.38 10.87 10.31
CA THR A 57 3.32 12.22 9.73
C THR A 57 1.91 12.66 9.40
N GLU A 58 0.97 11.70 9.27
CA GLU A 58 -0.40 11.93 8.80
C GLU A 58 -0.48 12.65 7.44
N VAL A 59 0.65 12.72 6.69
CA VAL A 59 0.72 13.38 5.37
C VAL A 59 0.14 12.50 4.28
N ILE A 60 0.32 11.19 4.43
CA ILE A 60 -0.15 10.18 3.48
C ILE A 60 -1.28 9.39 4.12
N GLU A 61 -2.29 9.09 3.32
CA GLU A 61 -3.42 8.27 3.69
C GLU A 61 -3.53 7.09 2.74
N PHE A 62 -3.61 5.89 3.28
CA PHE A 62 -3.94 4.69 2.53
C PHE A 62 -5.45 4.52 2.51
N ARG A 63 -6.04 4.39 1.34
CA ARG A 63 -7.49 4.26 1.15
C ARG A 63 -7.84 3.08 0.30
N ILE A 64 -8.87 2.38 0.75
CA ILE A 64 -9.53 1.33 0.00
C ILE A 64 -11.04 1.54 0.11
N GLN A 65 -11.76 1.32 -0.98
CA GLN A 65 -13.20 1.31 -1.03
C GLN A 65 -13.71 0.21 -1.95
N GLY A 66 -14.93 -0.23 -1.74
CA GLY A 66 -15.60 -1.22 -2.55
C GLY A 66 -16.35 -2.25 -1.71
N PHE A 67 -17.07 -3.12 -2.36
CA PHE A 67 -17.81 -4.21 -1.74
C PHE A 67 -18.86 -3.75 -0.69
N GLY A 68 -19.42 -2.56 -0.90
CA GLY A 68 -20.42 -1.97 0.01
C GLY A 68 -19.87 -1.14 1.15
N ASP A 69 -18.55 -0.92 1.17
CA ASP A 69 -17.86 -0.11 2.16
C ASP A 69 -17.12 1.03 1.44
N ASP A 70 -17.48 2.27 1.74
CA ASP A 70 -16.91 3.47 1.11
C ASP A 70 -15.52 3.84 1.64
N SER A 71 -15.13 3.25 2.79
CA SER A 71 -13.83 3.51 3.42
C SER A 71 -13.47 2.35 4.35
N TRP A 72 -12.63 1.46 3.88
CA TRP A 72 -12.08 0.41 4.73
C TRP A 72 -11.21 1.02 5.83
N ALA A 73 -11.27 0.42 7.02
CA ALA A 73 -10.48 0.87 8.17
C ALA A 73 -9.01 0.39 8.07
N VAL A 74 -8.36 0.69 6.96
CA VAL A 74 -6.93 0.41 6.72
C VAL A 74 -6.04 1.56 7.19
N ASP A 75 -4.79 1.26 7.50
CA ASP A 75 -3.77 2.24 7.83
C ASP A 75 -2.47 2.05 7.05
N CYS A 76 -1.58 3.06 7.12
CA CYS A 76 -0.28 2.97 6.46
C CYS A 76 0.69 2.05 7.19
N ARG A 77 0.59 1.90 8.52
CA ARG A 77 1.59 1.19 9.33
C ARG A 77 1.51 -0.31 9.18
N TYR A 78 0.30 -0.87 9.21
CA TYR A 78 0.09 -2.30 9.32
C TYR A 78 -0.43 -2.94 8.04
N ASP A 79 -1.37 -2.28 7.33
CA ASP A 79 -1.98 -2.84 6.14
C ASP A 79 -1.15 -2.58 4.86
N LEU A 80 -0.57 -1.37 4.73
CA LEU A 80 0.15 -1.00 3.51
C LEU A 80 1.42 -1.83 3.26
N PRO A 81 2.26 -2.21 4.26
CA PRO A 81 3.51 -2.92 4.00
C PRO A 81 3.32 -4.20 3.20
N SER A 82 2.43 -5.10 3.62
CA SER A 82 2.19 -6.37 2.93
C SER A 82 1.66 -6.17 1.52
N ILE A 83 0.74 -5.22 1.34
CA ILE A 83 0.15 -4.92 0.02
C ILE A 83 1.21 -4.39 -0.95
N ILE A 84 2.06 -3.47 -0.52
CA ILE A 84 3.07 -2.86 -1.40
C ILE A 84 4.17 -3.84 -1.77
N GLU A 85 4.55 -4.72 -0.85
CA GLU A 85 5.49 -5.81 -1.10
C GLU A 85 4.93 -6.83 -2.08
N ASP A 86 3.71 -7.28 -1.87
CA ASP A 86 3.04 -8.21 -2.79
C ASP A 86 2.94 -7.61 -4.19
N ILE A 87 2.58 -6.34 -4.31
CA ILE A 87 2.55 -5.64 -5.60
C ILE A 87 3.94 -5.67 -6.23
N HIS A 88 4.98 -5.30 -5.51
CA HIS A 88 6.34 -5.21 -6.04
C HIS A 88 6.89 -6.56 -6.48
N TYR A 89 6.86 -7.56 -5.60
CA TYR A 89 7.57 -8.84 -5.82
C TYR A 89 6.80 -9.88 -6.60
N CYS A 90 5.47 -9.85 -6.53
CA CYS A 90 4.64 -10.94 -7.05
C CYS A 90 3.63 -10.47 -8.09
N ILE A 91 2.89 -9.42 -7.78
CA ILE A 91 1.72 -9.02 -8.58
C ILE A 91 2.13 -8.36 -9.87
N MET A 92 3.16 -7.50 -9.86
CA MET A 92 3.63 -6.80 -11.06
C MET A 92 4.18 -7.76 -12.11
N ASP A 93 4.88 -8.83 -11.71
CA ASP A 93 5.34 -9.87 -12.64
C ASP A 93 4.14 -10.62 -13.25
N LYS A 94 3.18 -11.04 -12.43
CA LYS A 94 1.96 -11.70 -12.91
C LYS A 94 1.18 -10.83 -13.89
N ILE A 95 0.93 -9.58 -13.54
CA ILE A 95 0.20 -8.62 -14.38
C ILE A 95 0.95 -8.33 -15.70
N SER A 96 2.28 -8.26 -15.67
CA SER A 96 3.11 -8.07 -16.86
C SER A 96 3.01 -9.24 -17.84
N ASN A 97 2.72 -10.44 -17.33
CA ASN A 97 2.47 -11.64 -18.11
C ASN A 97 0.98 -11.94 -18.36
N ASP A 98 0.10 -10.95 -18.12
CA ASP A 98 -1.37 -11.06 -18.23
C ASP A 98 -1.98 -12.17 -17.34
N ILE A 99 -1.36 -12.43 -16.19
CA ILE A 99 -1.80 -13.45 -15.23
C ILE A 99 -2.59 -12.76 -14.11
N TYR A 100 -3.89 -13.00 -14.06
CA TYR A 100 -4.79 -12.50 -13.02
C TYR A 100 -5.31 -13.67 -12.18
N ASP A 101 -4.43 -14.26 -11.38
CA ASP A 101 -4.70 -15.32 -10.41
C ASP A 101 -3.84 -15.07 -9.17
N PHE A 102 -4.34 -14.21 -8.28
CA PHE A 102 -3.68 -13.86 -7.03
C PHE A 102 -4.66 -13.29 -6.01
N GLN A 103 -4.18 -13.04 -4.80
CA GLN A 103 -4.94 -12.42 -3.72
C GLN A 103 -4.30 -11.10 -3.30
N LEU A 104 -5.14 -10.15 -2.91
CA LEU A 104 -4.76 -9.00 -2.11
C LEU A 104 -5.22 -9.28 -0.67
N ARG A 105 -4.29 -9.29 0.27
CA ARG A 105 -4.56 -9.72 1.65
C ARG A 105 -4.39 -8.57 2.62
N PHE A 106 -5.39 -8.41 3.49
CA PHE A 106 -5.44 -7.44 4.56
C PHE A 106 -5.65 -8.23 5.85
N ASP A 107 -4.55 -8.76 6.39
CA ASP A 107 -4.58 -9.73 7.49
C ASP A 107 -4.57 -9.06 8.87
N GLU A 108 -4.41 -7.72 8.93
CA GLU A 108 -4.28 -7.02 10.20
C GLU A 108 -5.57 -6.96 11.02
N GLN A 109 -5.41 -6.79 12.33
CA GLN A 109 -6.52 -6.77 13.28
C GLN A 109 -7.46 -5.60 13.00
N GLY A 110 -8.72 -5.93 12.72
CA GLY A 110 -9.77 -4.96 12.45
C GLY A 110 -10.33 -5.06 11.03
N ILE A 111 -9.52 -5.41 10.04
CA ILE A 111 -9.96 -5.62 8.66
C ILE A 111 -10.19 -7.09 8.38
N GLN A 112 -9.16 -7.92 8.43
CA GLN A 112 -9.20 -9.37 8.19
C GLN A 112 -10.00 -9.73 6.95
N ARG A 113 -9.61 -9.14 5.80
CA ARG A 113 -10.26 -9.34 4.49
C ARG A 113 -9.21 -9.78 3.48
N TYR A 114 -9.66 -10.50 2.45
CA TYR A 114 -8.86 -10.70 1.26
C TYR A 114 -9.72 -10.61 0.00
N ILE A 115 -9.09 -10.24 -1.09
CA ILE A 115 -9.72 -10.12 -2.40
C ILE A 115 -9.07 -11.14 -3.33
N ASP A 116 -9.83 -12.14 -3.77
CA ASP A 116 -9.45 -13.01 -4.87
C ASP A 116 -9.55 -12.23 -6.18
N VAL A 117 -8.46 -12.24 -6.96
CA VAL A 117 -8.38 -11.65 -8.29
C VAL A 117 -8.33 -12.77 -9.31
N LYS A 118 -9.34 -12.86 -10.17
CA LYS A 118 -9.45 -13.90 -11.19
C LYS A 118 -9.66 -13.31 -12.57
N ASP A 119 -9.05 -13.96 -13.56
CA ASP A 119 -9.23 -13.61 -14.97
C ASP A 119 -10.66 -13.88 -15.44
N ASP A 120 -11.24 -12.92 -16.18
CA ASP A 120 -12.49 -13.05 -16.91
C ASP A 120 -12.36 -12.33 -18.28
N GLN A 121 -11.50 -12.87 -19.14
CA GLN A 121 -11.23 -12.37 -20.50
C GLN A 121 -10.68 -10.93 -20.50
N GLU A 122 -11.50 -9.92 -20.81
CA GLU A 122 -11.10 -8.49 -20.83
C GLU A 122 -11.18 -7.83 -19.45
N LYS A 123 -11.74 -8.54 -18.47
CA LYS A 123 -11.95 -8.05 -17.11
C LYS A 123 -11.25 -8.95 -16.10
N VAL A 124 -11.17 -8.46 -14.89
CA VAL A 124 -10.92 -9.26 -13.70
C VAL A 124 -12.18 -9.27 -12.83
N VAL A 125 -12.43 -10.41 -12.20
CA VAL A 125 -13.40 -10.54 -11.13
C VAL A 125 -12.67 -10.43 -9.81
N LEU A 126 -13.07 -9.47 -9.00
CA LEU A 126 -12.61 -9.27 -7.64
C LEU A 126 -13.67 -9.85 -6.71
N THR A 127 -13.34 -10.87 -5.93
CA THR A 127 -14.26 -11.45 -4.94
C THR A 127 -13.69 -11.18 -3.55
N CYS A 128 -14.45 -10.47 -2.73
CA CYS A 128 -14.05 -10.10 -1.38
C CYS A 128 -14.53 -11.13 -0.37
N HIS A 129 -13.65 -11.51 0.52
CA HIS A 129 -13.96 -12.39 1.64
C HIS A 129 -13.57 -11.70 2.95
N SER A 130 -14.36 -11.95 4.00
CA SER A 130 -14.12 -11.42 5.33
C SER A 130 -14.04 -12.56 6.35
N TYR A 131 -13.12 -12.45 7.29
CA TYR A 131 -13.03 -13.32 8.47
C TYR A 131 -13.73 -12.72 9.70
N THR A 132 -14.37 -11.53 9.52
CA THR A 132 -15.16 -10.87 10.56
C THR A 132 -16.67 -11.03 10.31
N GLU A 133 -17.49 -10.41 11.15
CA GLU A 133 -18.95 -10.36 10.96
C GLU A 133 -19.39 -9.45 9.79
N TRP A 134 -18.49 -8.63 9.25
CA TRP A 134 -18.81 -7.79 8.09
C TRP A 134 -18.95 -8.65 6.82
N ASN A 135 -19.98 -8.37 6.05
CA ASN A 135 -20.24 -9.08 4.80
C ASN A 135 -20.14 -8.11 3.61
N PRO A 136 -19.40 -8.47 2.55
CA PRO A 136 -19.32 -7.67 1.33
C PRO A 136 -20.63 -7.63 0.56
N VAL A 137 -21.07 -6.43 0.14
CA VAL A 137 -22.27 -6.25 -0.69
C VAL A 137 -22.01 -5.18 -1.75
N PRO A 138 -21.78 -5.55 -3.02
CA PRO A 138 -21.76 -6.92 -3.57
C PRO A 138 -20.52 -7.70 -3.12
N GLU A 139 -20.60 -9.02 -3.10
CA GLU A 139 -19.48 -9.93 -2.82
C GLU A 139 -18.41 -9.88 -3.93
N SER A 140 -18.83 -9.66 -5.18
CA SER A 140 -17.93 -9.63 -6.34
C SER A 140 -18.14 -8.37 -7.18
N ILE A 141 -17.03 -7.84 -7.70
CA ILE A 141 -16.98 -6.66 -8.59
C ILE A 141 -16.19 -7.04 -9.84
N GLN A 142 -16.65 -6.60 -11.01
CA GLN A 142 -15.91 -6.72 -12.25
C GLN A 142 -15.28 -5.37 -12.62
N ILE A 143 -14.00 -5.38 -13.00
CA ILE A 143 -13.25 -4.22 -13.45
C ILE A 143 -12.45 -4.58 -14.71
N LYS A 144 -12.23 -3.65 -15.63
CA LYS A 144 -11.38 -3.88 -16.80
C LYS A 144 -9.95 -4.16 -16.36
N LYS A 145 -9.27 -5.13 -17.00
CA LYS A 145 -7.87 -5.49 -16.68
C LYS A 145 -6.95 -4.27 -16.69
N ASP A 146 -7.04 -3.44 -17.73
CA ASP A 146 -6.19 -2.25 -17.85
C ASP A 146 -6.42 -1.24 -16.72
N GLU A 147 -7.68 -1.06 -16.32
CA GLU A 147 -8.03 -0.15 -15.22
C GLU A 147 -7.48 -0.68 -13.88
N PHE A 148 -7.69 -1.96 -13.60
CA PHE A 148 -7.18 -2.61 -12.39
C PHE A 148 -5.64 -2.55 -12.34
N LYS A 149 -4.98 -2.89 -13.46
CA LYS A 149 -3.53 -2.78 -13.62
C LYS A 149 -3.03 -1.37 -13.33
N GLN A 150 -3.69 -0.35 -13.88
CA GLN A 150 -3.29 1.05 -13.66
C GLN A 150 -3.45 1.48 -12.20
N LYS A 151 -4.48 0.99 -11.48
CA LYS A 151 -4.64 1.28 -10.05
C LYS A 151 -3.46 0.72 -9.23
N LEU A 152 -3.04 -0.52 -9.49
CA LEU A 152 -1.91 -1.13 -8.77
C LEU A 152 -0.57 -0.49 -9.13
N ILE A 153 -0.32 -0.19 -10.41
CA ILE A 153 0.89 0.54 -10.84
C ILE A 153 0.94 1.93 -10.19
N LYS A 154 -0.20 2.62 -10.17
CA LYS A 154 -0.28 3.94 -9.54
C LYS A 154 0.02 3.87 -8.06
N LEU A 155 -0.57 2.92 -7.33
CA LEU A 155 -0.31 2.72 -5.91
C LEU A 155 1.19 2.52 -5.63
N HIS A 156 1.84 1.64 -6.39
CA HIS A 156 3.28 1.39 -6.27
C HIS A 156 4.14 2.64 -6.55
N ASN A 157 3.81 3.35 -7.64
CA ASN A 157 4.54 4.56 -8.01
C ASN A 157 4.33 5.70 -7.00
N ASP A 158 3.12 5.86 -6.49
CA ASP A 158 2.81 6.84 -5.45
C ASP A 158 3.59 6.52 -4.16
N PHE A 159 3.69 5.24 -3.77
CA PHE A 159 4.51 4.82 -2.64
C PHE A 159 5.96 5.28 -2.79
N ILE A 160 6.59 4.97 -3.94
CA ILE A 160 7.99 5.37 -4.20
C ILE A 160 8.13 6.89 -4.21
N SER A 161 7.19 7.60 -4.84
CA SER A 161 7.21 9.06 -4.93
C SER A 161 7.11 9.71 -3.55
N TYR A 162 6.16 9.27 -2.72
CA TYR A 162 5.96 9.83 -1.38
C TYR A 162 7.09 9.45 -0.42
N ALA A 163 7.60 8.21 -0.50
CA ALA A 163 8.78 7.81 0.25
C ALA A 163 10.02 8.62 -0.14
N SER A 164 10.19 8.95 -1.42
CA SER A 164 11.30 9.79 -1.90
C SER A 164 11.22 11.22 -1.37
N GLU A 165 10.02 11.71 -1.12
CA GLU A 165 9.80 13.06 -0.57
C GLU A 165 9.94 13.10 0.96
N LEU A 166 9.37 12.12 1.68
CA LEU A 166 9.28 12.13 3.14
C LEU A 166 10.49 11.48 3.83
N CYS A 167 11.03 10.41 3.25
CA CYS A 167 12.10 9.61 3.84
C CYS A 167 13.12 9.14 2.79
N PRO A 168 13.80 10.08 2.10
CA PRO A 168 14.71 9.76 0.99
C PRO A 168 15.86 8.82 1.37
N LEU A 169 16.28 8.79 2.62
CA LEU A 169 17.33 7.87 3.07
C LEU A 169 16.86 6.43 3.04
N LEU A 170 15.62 6.17 3.47
CA LEU A 170 15.04 4.83 3.50
C LEU A 170 14.78 4.28 2.11
N ILE A 171 14.10 5.03 1.25
CA ILE A 171 13.76 4.56 -0.10
C ILE A 171 15.03 4.38 -0.98
N ASN A 172 16.16 4.98 -0.60
CA ASN A 172 17.45 4.78 -1.26
C ASN A 172 18.31 3.73 -0.54
N HIS A 173 17.82 3.07 0.49
CA HIS A 173 18.56 2.02 1.17
C HIS A 173 18.88 0.88 0.20
N HIS A 174 20.05 0.25 0.34
CA HIS A 174 20.51 -0.80 -0.59
C HIS A 174 19.57 -2.01 -0.62
N MET A 175 18.86 -2.33 0.47
CA MET A 175 17.85 -3.38 0.55
C MET A 175 16.65 -3.12 -0.37
N LEU A 176 16.40 -1.87 -0.78
CA LEU A 176 15.36 -1.47 -1.74
C LEU A 176 15.92 -1.15 -3.13
N SER A 177 17.11 -1.62 -3.48
CA SER A 177 17.79 -1.29 -4.74
C SER A 177 17.00 -1.67 -6.01
N GLY A 178 16.07 -2.60 -5.92
CA GLY A 178 15.19 -3.02 -7.02
C GLY A 178 13.90 -2.21 -7.18
N TRP A 179 13.54 -1.37 -6.21
CA TRP A 179 12.21 -0.74 -6.12
C TRP A 179 11.97 0.43 -7.08
N LYS A 180 13.02 1.04 -7.60
CA LYS A 180 12.97 2.25 -8.46
C LYS A 180 13.18 1.97 -9.96
N LYS A 181 12.99 0.73 -10.38
CA LYS A 181 13.20 0.36 -11.80
C LYS A 181 11.93 0.50 -12.61
#